data_2d06f807c6f07cdf959436a9b09158b9
#
_entry.id   2d06f807c6f07cdf959436a9b09158b9
#
_cell.length_a   1.000
_cell.length_b   1.000
_cell.length_c   1.000
_cell.angle_alpha   90.00
_cell.angle_beta   90.00
_cell.angle_gamma   90.00
#
_symmetry.space_group_name_H-M   'P 1'
#
loop_
_entity.id
_entity.type
_entity.pdbx_description
1 polymer ?
#
loop_
_entity_poly.entity_id
_entity_poly.type
_entity_poly.pdbx_seq_one_letter_code
_entity_poly.pdbx_strand_id
1 'polypeptide(L)'
;ENEGWDTGLARLYELLSQDFLYSDPSKLITFADNHDIERMYPVLKSVENVKMALAFLATTRGMPMIYYGTEALSDRGTLQGDPGKRKDFPGGWQGDEVNMFTRDNLSNDQKDVLDYMTALFSWRKNNKTVQEGKLTHYIPEDGIYVYFRTLEKEKQSVMVIMNNNDKYEKTLATSRFEENLKGFKRGKDVLSGNQITDLSKIEVPAKSVKIIELM
;
A
#
# COMPACT_ATOMS: atom_id res chain seq x y z
N GLU A 1 0.92 -2.57 -15.71
CA GLU A 1 0.35 -3.71 -16.43
C GLU A 1 -1.11 -3.41 -16.72
N ASN A 2 -1.57 -3.74 -17.92
CA ASN A 2 -2.98 -3.59 -18.29
C ASN A 2 -3.83 -4.54 -17.43
N GLU A 3 -4.99 -4.08 -17.02
CA GLU A 3 -5.94 -4.90 -16.30
C GLU A 3 -6.49 -6.02 -17.18
N GLY A 4 -6.51 -7.23 -16.67
CA GLY A 4 -7.05 -8.42 -17.29
C GLY A 4 -7.55 -9.37 -16.20
N TRP A 5 -8.08 -10.51 -16.60
CA TRP A 5 -8.61 -11.53 -15.68
C TRP A 5 -7.58 -12.02 -14.65
N ASP A 6 -6.30 -12.03 -15.03
CA ASP A 6 -5.19 -12.58 -14.27
C ASP A 6 -4.03 -11.59 -14.13
N THR A 7 -4.25 -10.31 -14.37
CA THR A 7 -3.25 -9.24 -14.33
C THR A 7 -3.72 -8.06 -13.49
N GLY A 8 -2.79 -7.16 -13.18
CA GLY A 8 -3.11 -5.94 -12.43
C GLY A 8 -3.66 -6.22 -11.03
N LEU A 9 -4.68 -5.47 -10.62
CA LEU A 9 -5.30 -5.57 -9.30
C LEU A 9 -6.12 -6.85 -9.10
N ALA A 10 -6.57 -7.51 -10.19
CA ALA A 10 -7.29 -8.78 -10.12
C ALA A 10 -6.44 -9.87 -9.44
N ARG A 11 -5.12 -9.89 -9.68
CA ARG A 11 -4.22 -10.83 -9.00
C ARG A 11 -4.15 -10.64 -7.49
N LEU A 12 -4.23 -9.40 -7.01
CA LEU A 12 -4.28 -9.12 -5.58
C LEU A 12 -5.60 -9.62 -4.98
N TYR A 13 -6.71 -9.39 -5.69
CA TYR A 13 -8.02 -9.91 -5.31
C TYR A 13 -8.01 -11.43 -5.22
N GLU A 14 -7.54 -12.12 -6.25
CA GLU A 14 -7.48 -13.59 -6.29
C GLU A 14 -6.60 -14.16 -5.17
N LEU A 15 -5.45 -13.54 -4.91
CA LEU A 15 -4.56 -13.94 -3.82
C LEU A 15 -5.27 -13.87 -2.46
N LEU A 16 -5.97 -12.79 -2.19
CA LEU A 16 -6.70 -12.62 -0.93
C LEU A 16 -7.95 -13.49 -0.85
N SER A 17 -8.58 -13.80 -2.00
CA SER A 17 -9.74 -14.71 -2.05
C SER A 17 -9.41 -16.14 -1.61
N GLN A 18 -8.12 -16.51 -1.58
CA GLN A 18 -7.64 -17.81 -1.11
C GLN A 18 -7.41 -17.87 0.40
N ASP A 19 -7.78 -16.85 1.15
CA ASP A 19 -7.58 -16.79 2.60
C ASP A 19 -8.23 -17.96 3.37
N PHE A 20 -9.26 -18.59 2.79
CA PHE A 20 -9.87 -19.80 3.33
C PHE A 20 -8.93 -21.02 3.42
N LEU A 21 -7.81 -21.00 2.72
CA LEU A 21 -6.78 -22.05 2.79
C LEU A 21 -5.94 -21.98 4.08
N TYR A 22 -5.98 -20.87 4.79
CA TYR A 22 -5.19 -20.63 6.00
C TYR A 22 -6.08 -20.66 7.23
N SER A 23 -5.59 -21.28 8.31
CA SER A 23 -6.29 -21.27 9.60
C SER A 23 -6.45 -19.87 10.19
N ASP A 24 -5.48 -19.00 9.94
CA ASP A 24 -5.49 -17.61 10.37
C ASP A 24 -4.63 -16.76 9.40
N PRO A 25 -5.23 -16.18 8.36
CA PRO A 25 -4.49 -15.35 7.40
C PRO A 25 -3.92 -14.06 8.00
N SER A 26 -4.38 -13.63 9.17
CA SER A 26 -3.83 -12.46 9.86
C SER A 26 -2.39 -12.70 10.35
N LYS A 27 -1.97 -13.94 10.49
CA LYS A 27 -0.61 -14.34 10.93
C LYS A 27 0.37 -14.56 9.79
N LEU A 28 -0.06 -14.41 8.54
CA LEU A 28 0.85 -14.52 7.39
C LEU A 28 1.77 -13.31 7.34
N ILE A 29 3.05 -13.56 7.05
CA ILE A 29 3.99 -12.49 6.71
C ILE A 29 3.74 -12.11 5.24
N THR A 30 3.51 -10.81 4.99
CA THR A 30 3.28 -10.27 3.66
C THR A 30 4.44 -9.35 3.28
N PHE A 31 4.99 -9.52 2.08
CA PHE A 31 6.10 -8.72 1.58
C PHE A 31 6.03 -8.59 0.06
N ALA A 32 6.65 -7.55 -0.49
CA ALA A 32 6.74 -7.33 -1.93
C ALA A 32 8.13 -7.61 -2.49
N ASP A 33 9.17 -7.51 -1.66
CA ASP A 33 10.53 -7.91 -2.00
C ASP A 33 11.27 -8.50 -0.79
N ASN A 34 12.38 -9.19 -1.06
CA ASN A 34 13.29 -9.73 -0.05
C ASN A 34 14.67 -9.96 -0.67
N HIS A 35 15.56 -10.67 0.04
CA HIS A 35 16.92 -10.96 -0.39
C HIS A 35 17.03 -12.00 -1.54
N ASP A 36 15.97 -12.74 -1.84
CA ASP A 36 15.96 -13.80 -2.86
C ASP A 36 15.23 -13.41 -4.16
N ILE A 37 14.23 -12.51 -4.06
CA ILE A 37 13.48 -12.02 -5.23
C ILE A 37 13.94 -10.61 -5.62
N GLU A 38 13.45 -10.14 -6.78
CA GLU A 38 13.78 -8.79 -7.27
C GLU A 38 13.32 -7.70 -6.29
N ARG A 39 14.11 -6.61 -6.23
CA ARG A 39 13.75 -5.44 -5.45
C ARG A 39 12.48 -4.79 -6.02
N MET A 40 11.66 -4.22 -5.13
CA MET A 40 10.36 -3.65 -5.49
C MET A 40 10.48 -2.55 -6.56
N TYR A 41 11.38 -1.60 -6.38
CA TYR A 41 11.47 -0.43 -7.27
C TYR A 41 11.84 -0.81 -8.72
N PRO A 42 12.86 -1.64 -9.00
CA PRO A 42 13.18 -2.07 -10.37
C PRO A 42 12.04 -2.82 -11.07
N VAL A 43 11.22 -3.55 -10.32
CA VAL A 43 10.06 -4.27 -10.87
C VAL A 43 8.92 -3.33 -11.19
N LEU A 44 8.59 -2.42 -10.28
CA LEU A 44 7.45 -1.51 -10.39
C LEU A 44 7.72 -0.27 -11.23
N LYS A 45 8.99 0.12 -11.39
CA LYS A 45 9.49 1.17 -12.31
C LYS A 45 8.95 2.59 -12.07
N SER A 46 8.17 2.82 -11.04
CA SER A 46 7.71 4.16 -10.67
C SER A 46 7.48 4.28 -9.16
N VAL A 47 7.62 5.50 -8.67
CA VAL A 47 7.39 5.86 -7.26
C VAL A 47 5.93 5.64 -6.89
N GLU A 48 5.00 5.98 -7.77
CA GLU A 48 3.56 5.80 -7.55
C GLU A 48 3.21 4.33 -7.34
N ASN A 49 3.75 3.43 -8.18
CA ASN A 49 3.55 2.00 -8.04
C ASN A 49 4.16 1.47 -6.73
N VAL A 50 5.34 1.96 -6.33
CA VAL A 50 5.95 1.62 -5.04
C VAL A 50 5.05 2.07 -3.88
N LYS A 51 4.55 3.29 -3.91
CA LYS A 51 3.60 3.80 -2.90
C LYS A 51 2.32 2.98 -2.83
N MET A 52 1.77 2.58 -4.00
CA MET A 52 0.59 1.71 -4.05
C MET A 52 0.87 0.33 -3.41
N ALA A 53 2.01 -0.28 -3.71
CA ALA A 53 2.40 -1.55 -3.13
C ALA A 53 2.62 -1.45 -1.60
N LEU A 54 3.27 -0.37 -1.13
CA LEU A 54 3.45 -0.09 0.29
C LEU A 54 2.12 0.14 1.01
N ALA A 55 1.18 0.87 0.39
CA ALA A 55 -0.16 1.07 0.93
C ALA A 55 -0.91 -0.27 1.06
N PHE A 56 -0.83 -1.13 0.05
CA PHE A 56 -1.42 -2.46 0.09
C PHE A 56 -0.82 -3.29 1.23
N LEU A 57 0.51 -3.36 1.35
CA LEU A 57 1.18 -4.07 2.45
C LEU A 57 0.79 -3.51 3.83
N ALA A 58 0.68 -2.20 3.94
CA ALA A 58 0.34 -1.56 5.22
C ALA A 58 -1.12 -1.73 5.63
N THR A 59 -2.03 -2.01 4.70
CA THR A 59 -3.47 -2.00 4.98
C THR A 59 -4.16 -3.34 4.77
N THR A 60 -3.55 -4.27 4.00
CA THR A 60 -4.08 -5.63 3.87
C THR A 60 -3.95 -6.43 5.17
N ARG A 61 -4.51 -7.64 5.18
CA ARG A 61 -4.36 -8.57 6.32
C ARG A 61 -2.92 -9.10 6.40
N GLY A 62 -2.51 -9.58 7.55
CA GLY A 62 -1.19 -10.14 7.80
C GLY A 62 -0.20 -9.13 8.40
N MET A 63 1.02 -9.58 8.56
CA MET A 63 2.13 -8.81 9.13
C MET A 63 3.04 -8.31 8.00
N PRO A 64 3.05 -7.01 7.68
CA PRO A 64 3.92 -6.50 6.63
C PRO A 64 5.39 -6.63 7.03
N MET A 65 6.18 -7.23 6.15
CA MET A 65 7.64 -7.25 6.23
C MET A 65 8.20 -6.34 5.16
N ILE A 66 8.96 -5.35 5.56
CA ILE A 66 9.68 -4.45 4.67
C ILE A 66 11.15 -4.84 4.68
N TYR A 67 11.66 -5.19 3.53
CA TYR A 67 13.07 -5.48 3.37
C TYR A 67 13.87 -4.17 3.33
N TYR A 68 15.04 -4.13 4.01
CA TYR A 68 15.85 -2.91 4.08
C TYR A 68 16.18 -2.37 2.68
N GLY A 69 16.22 -1.04 2.54
CA GLY A 69 16.49 -0.37 1.28
C GLY A 69 15.27 -0.20 0.36
N THR A 70 14.11 -0.78 0.70
CA THR A 70 12.86 -0.49 -0.02
C THR A 70 12.51 0.99 0.10
N GLU A 71 12.70 1.58 1.28
CA GLU A 71 12.56 3.00 1.57
C GLU A 71 13.56 3.89 0.83
N ALA A 72 14.70 3.31 0.43
CA ALA A 72 15.74 3.99 -0.34
C ALA A 72 15.58 3.83 -1.86
N LEU A 73 14.50 3.18 -2.32
CA LEU A 73 14.30 2.79 -3.71
C LEU A 73 15.48 1.98 -4.27
N SER A 74 16.00 1.05 -3.45
CA SER A 74 17.16 0.24 -3.82
C SER A 74 16.93 -0.51 -5.12
N ASP A 75 17.93 -0.44 -5.99
CA ASP A 75 18.03 -1.16 -7.24
C ASP A 75 19.26 -2.09 -7.23
N ARG A 76 19.48 -2.83 -8.31
CA ARG A 76 20.66 -3.66 -8.45
C ARG A 76 21.95 -2.86 -8.71
N GLY A 77 21.81 -1.62 -9.20
CA GLY A 77 22.92 -0.90 -9.79
C GLY A 77 23.56 -1.68 -10.94
N THR A 78 24.87 -1.78 -10.93
CA THR A 78 25.65 -2.57 -11.91
C THR A 78 25.83 -4.04 -11.51
N LEU A 79 25.43 -4.41 -10.29
CA LEU A 79 25.62 -5.77 -9.76
C LEU A 79 24.62 -6.75 -10.38
N GLN A 80 25.10 -7.95 -10.69
CA GLN A 80 24.28 -9.03 -11.21
C GLN A 80 23.95 -10.05 -10.12
N GLY A 81 22.81 -10.72 -10.25
CA GLY A 81 22.38 -11.78 -9.33
C GLY A 81 22.08 -11.30 -7.91
N ASP A 82 22.34 -12.15 -6.94
CA ASP A 82 22.02 -11.91 -5.53
C ASP A 82 22.76 -10.74 -4.88
N PRO A 83 24.05 -10.45 -5.19
CA PRO A 83 24.71 -9.27 -4.65
C PRO A 83 23.97 -7.96 -4.98
N GLY A 84 23.36 -7.85 -6.17
CA GLY A 84 22.60 -6.65 -6.54
C GLY A 84 21.33 -6.45 -5.70
N LYS A 85 20.72 -7.54 -5.24
CA LYS A 85 19.54 -7.47 -4.37
C LYS A 85 19.89 -7.13 -2.91
N ARG A 86 21.15 -7.39 -2.53
CA ARG A 86 21.66 -7.30 -1.14
C ARG A 86 22.69 -6.18 -0.96
N LYS A 87 22.59 -5.13 -1.78
CA LYS A 87 23.46 -3.94 -1.67
C LYS A 87 23.41 -3.35 -0.25
N ASP A 88 24.52 -2.78 0.17
CA ASP A 88 24.62 -2.04 1.41
C ASP A 88 23.57 -0.91 1.47
N PHE A 89 23.08 -0.65 2.68
CA PHE A 89 22.11 0.42 2.92
C PHE A 89 22.82 1.78 2.83
N PRO A 90 22.31 2.74 2.04
CA PRO A 90 22.96 4.03 1.86
C PRO A 90 23.09 4.81 3.17
N GLY A 91 24.30 5.20 3.54
CA GLY A 91 24.63 5.90 4.78
C GLY A 91 25.11 4.97 5.90
N GLY A 92 25.25 3.66 5.65
CA GLY A 92 25.77 2.69 6.61
C GLY A 92 27.29 2.70 6.76
N TRP A 93 28.02 3.25 5.77
CA TRP A 93 29.46 3.20 5.72
C TRP A 93 30.10 4.57 5.57
N GLN A 94 31.35 4.70 6.06
CA GLN A 94 32.12 5.92 5.89
C GLN A 94 32.42 6.13 4.40
N GLY A 95 32.05 7.31 3.89
CA GLY A 95 32.27 7.69 2.49
C GLY A 95 31.04 7.47 1.59
N ASP A 96 29.93 6.99 2.14
CA ASP A 96 28.68 6.96 1.38
C ASP A 96 28.26 8.38 0.98
N GLU A 97 28.06 8.59 -0.32
CA GLU A 97 27.61 9.88 -0.83
C GLU A 97 26.17 10.20 -0.47
N VAL A 98 25.32 9.17 -0.41
CA VAL A 98 23.91 9.25 -0.05
C VAL A 98 23.72 8.69 1.35
N ASN A 99 23.02 9.40 2.22
CA ASN A 99 22.78 8.96 3.59
C ASN A 99 21.30 9.03 3.95
N MET A 100 20.67 7.86 4.09
CA MET A 100 19.25 7.75 4.44
C MET A 100 18.96 8.13 5.89
N PHE A 101 19.94 8.04 6.81
CA PHE A 101 19.76 8.37 8.23
C PHE A 101 19.76 9.88 8.46
N THR A 102 20.69 10.60 7.82
CA THR A 102 20.81 12.07 7.91
C THR A 102 20.01 12.77 6.81
N ARG A 103 19.56 12.03 5.80
CA ARG A 103 18.85 12.51 4.61
C ARG A 103 19.73 13.34 3.65
N ASP A 104 21.05 13.20 3.77
CA ASP A 104 21.99 13.91 2.90
C ASP A 104 21.99 13.32 1.50
N ASN A 105 21.95 14.19 0.50
CA ASN A 105 22.01 13.87 -0.93
C ASN A 105 20.92 12.92 -1.43
N LEU A 106 19.80 12.78 -0.72
CA LEU A 106 18.65 12.00 -1.21
C LEU A 106 18.07 12.65 -2.46
N SER A 107 17.72 11.83 -3.45
CA SER A 107 16.89 12.27 -4.56
C SER A 107 15.49 12.70 -4.08
N ASN A 108 14.76 13.45 -4.92
CA ASN A 108 13.39 13.82 -4.59
C ASN A 108 12.48 12.58 -4.41
N ASP A 109 12.67 11.57 -5.23
CA ASP A 109 11.91 10.31 -5.18
C ASP A 109 12.19 9.55 -3.87
N GLN A 110 13.45 9.49 -3.43
CA GLN A 110 13.81 8.87 -2.16
C GLN A 110 13.22 9.61 -0.97
N LYS A 111 13.25 10.95 -0.98
CA LYS A 111 12.62 11.77 0.07
C LYS A 111 11.11 11.51 0.12
N ASP A 112 10.47 11.51 -1.04
CA ASP A 112 9.03 11.32 -1.17
C ASP A 112 8.58 9.92 -0.67
N VAL A 113 9.28 8.86 -1.05
CA VAL A 113 8.96 7.50 -0.58
C VAL A 113 9.24 7.35 0.91
N LEU A 114 10.35 7.89 1.41
CA LEU A 114 10.69 7.83 2.83
C LEU A 114 9.64 8.55 3.70
N ASP A 115 9.21 9.75 3.29
CA ASP A 115 8.17 10.50 3.98
C ASP A 115 6.82 9.78 3.94
N TYR A 116 6.46 9.24 2.76
CA TYR A 116 5.26 8.44 2.59
C TYR A 116 5.24 7.21 3.50
N MET A 117 6.33 6.43 3.51
CA MET A 117 6.45 5.25 4.36
C MET A 117 6.39 5.61 5.84
N THR A 118 7.08 6.68 6.24
CA THR A 118 7.09 7.15 7.63
C THR A 118 5.67 7.51 8.09
N ALA A 119 4.92 8.26 7.30
CA ALA A 119 3.54 8.61 7.62
C ALA A 119 2.64 7.36 7.68
N LEU A 120 2.70 6.52 6.65
CA LEU A 120 1.86 5.34 6.49
C LEU A 120 2.07 4.32 7.62
N PHE A 121 3.31 3.95 7.90
CA PHE A 121 3.62 2.93 8.92
C PHE A 121 3.52 3.46 10.35
N SER A 122 3.74 4.77 10.57
CA SER A 122 3.45 5.41 11.86
C SER A 122 1.95 5.41 12.16
N TRP A 123 1.11 5.68 11.16
CA TRP A 123 -0.33 5.55 11.28
C TRP A 123 -0.74 4.09 11.54
N ARG A 124 -0.24 3.13 10.73
CA ARG A 124 -0.54 1.70 10.93
C ARG A 124 -0.19 1.24 12.35
N LYS A 125 0.97 1.63 12.87
CA LYS A 125 1.43 1.26 14.22
C LYS A 125 0.41 1.64 15.31
N ASN A 126 -0.36 2.68 15.09
CA ASN A 126 -1.33 3.21 16.04
C ASN A 126 -2.79 2.89 15.68
N ASN A 127 -3.02 2.11 14.62
CA ASN A 127 -4.36 1.82 14.13
C ASN A 127 -4.69 0.32 14.24
N LYS A 128 -5.44 -0.05 15.27
CA LYS A 128 -5.86 -1.44 15.50
C LYS A 128 -6.73 -1.98 14.37
N THR A 129 -7.52 -1.12 13.72
CA THR A 129 -8.45 -1.55 12.67
C THR A 129 -7.72 -2.20 11.50
N VAL A 130 -6.57 -1.66 11.08
CA VAL A 130 -5.77 -2.28 10.01
C VAL A 130 -4.88 -3.41 10.50
N GLN A 131 -4.59 -3.48 11.80
CA GLN A 131 -3.79 -4.57 12.36
C GLN A 131 -4.62 -5.83 12.57
N GLU A 132 -5.81 -5.71 13.19
CA GLU A 132 -6.60 -6.81 13.72
C GLU A 132 -7.97 -6.96 13.03
N GLY A 133 -8.44 -5.93 12.30
CA GLY A 133 -9.77 -5.91 11.69
C GLY A 133 -9.93 -6.98 10.60
N LYS A 134 -11.15 -7.44 10.42
CA LYS A 134 -11.52 -8.35 9.32
C LYS A 134 -11.33 -7.67 7.97
N LEU A 135 -10.79 -8.39 7.02
CA LEU A 135 -10.73 -7.97 5.62
C LEU A 135 -12.04 -8.32 4.90
N THR A 136 -12.64 -7.32 4.24
CA THR A 136 -13.71 -7.51 3.25
C THR A 136 -13.25 -6.82 1.98
N HIS A 137 -13.29 -7.49 0.83
CA HIS A 137 -12.79 -6.94 -0.42
C HIS A 137 -13.71 -7.26 -1.60
N TYR A 138 -13.65 -6.44 -2.63
CA TYR A 138 -14.54 -6.50 -3.78
C TYR A 138 -13.75 -6.75 -5.06
N ILE A 139 -14.37 -7.44 -6.03
CA ILE A 139 -13.75 -7.66 -7.34
C ILE A 139 -13.39 -6.30 -7.94
N PRO A 140 -12.12 -6.12 -8.42
CA PRO A 140 -11.72 -4.88 -9.09
C PRO A 140 -12.56 -4.61 -10.34
N GLU A 141 -12.91 -3.35 -10.54
CA GLU A 141 -13.62 -2.87 -11.73
C GLU A 141 -12.99 -1.57 -12.22
N ASP A 142 -12.86 -1.42 -13.52
CA ASP A 142 -12.34 -0.20 -14.17
C ASP A 142 -11.00 0.31 -13.62
N GLY A 143 -10.10 -0.61 -13.24
CA GLY A 143 -8.81 -0.27 -12.63
C GLY A 143 -8.88 0.19 -11.19
N ILE A 144 -10.03 0.01 -10.53
CA ILE A 144 -10.24 0.34 -9.12
C ILE A 144 -10.40 -0.94 -8.30
N TYR A 145 -9.63 -1.03 -7.23
CA TYR A 145 -9.78 -2.07 -6.22
C TYR A 145 -10.15 -1.47 -4.88
N VAL A 146 -11.22 -1.99 -4.28
CA VAL A 146 -11.74 -1.53 -2.99
C VAL A 146 -11.76 -2.66 -1.99
N TYR A 147 -11.26 -2.38 -0.80
CA TYR A 147 -11.38 -3.27 0.35
C TYR A 147 -11.53 -2.50 1.66
N PHE A 148 -12.00 -3.19 2.67
CA PHE A 148 -12.22 -2.67 4.00
C PHE A 148 -11.46 -3.49 5.04
N ARG A 149 -11.03 -2.80 6.07
CA ARG A 149 -10.59 -3.40 7.33
C ARG A 149 -11.57 -2.95 8.39
N THR A 150 -12.25 -3.90 9.04
CA THR A 150 -13.33 -3.58 9.99
C THR A 150 -13.08 -4.26 11.32
N LEU A 151 -13.10 -3.49 12.39
CA LEU A 151 -13.04 -3.94 13.76
C LEU A 151 -14.45 -3.79 14.34
N GLU A 152 -15.26 -4.84 14.20
CA GLU A 152 -16.71 -4.81 14.45
C GLU A 152 -17.06 -4.39 15.89
N LYS A 153 -16.30 -4.88 16.88
CA LYS A 153 -16.55 -4.60 18.31
C LYS A 153 -16.43 -3.12 18.64
N GLU A 154 -15.46 -2.45 18.04
CA GLU A 154 -15.19 -1.02 18.22
C GLU A 154 -15.98 -0.14 17.25
N LYS A 155 -16.71 -0.74 16.30
CA LYS A 155 -17.40 -0.03 15.21
C LYS A 155 -16.46 0.89 14.42
N GLN A 156 -15.25 0.40 14.16
CA GLN A 156 -14.23 1.12 13.40
C GLN A 156 -14.01 0.45 12.04
N SER A 157 -13.86 1.24 11.00
CA SER A 157 -13.58 0.73 9.68
C SER A 157 -12.64 1.66 8.92
N VAL A 158 -11.77 1.07 8.13
CA VAL A 158 -10.90 1.74 7.17
C VAL A 158 -11.25 1.24 5.79
N MET A 159 -11.59 2.16 4.89
CA MET A 159 -11.79 1.90 3.47
C MET A 159 -10.51 2.21 2.70
N VAL A 160 -10.08 1.29 1.86
CA VAL A 160 -8.92 1.47 0.99
C VAL A 160 -9.38 1.37 -0.46
N ILE A 161 -9.00 2.37 -1.25
CA ILE A 161 -9.34 2.46 -2.67
C ILE A 161 -8.04 2.62 -3.45
N MET A 162 -7.72 1.66 -4.31
CA MET A 162 -6.55 1.69 -5.19
C MET A 162 -7.01 2.01 -6.61
N ASN A 163 -6.43 3.05 -7.22
CA ASN A 163 -6.64 3.39 -8.63
C ASN A 163 -5.38 3.06 -9.43
N ASN A 164 -5.43 1.98 -10.22
CA ASN A 164 -4.31 1.54 -11.06
C ASN A 164 -4.32 2.16 -12.47
N ASN A 165 -5.25 3.07 -12.77
CA ASN A 165 -5.26 3.77 -14.05
C ASN A 165 -4.07 4.72 -14.14
N ASP A 166 -3.34 4.69 -15.25
CA ASP A 166 -2.14 5.50 -15.45
C ASP A 166 -2.42 6.99 -15.63
N LYS A 167 -3.55 7.34 -16.22
CA LYS A 167 -3.83 8.69 -16.68
C LYS A 167 -5.14 9.29 -16.18
N TYR A 168 -6.01 8.46 -15.61
CA TYR A 168 -7.37 8.89 -15.31
C TYR A 168 -7.63 8.88 -13.81
N GLU A 169 -8.00 10.04 -13.29
CA GLU A 169 -8.72 10.13 -12.04
C GLU A 169 -10.07 9.43 -12.17
N LYS A 170 -10.53 8.80 -11.13
CA LYS A 170 -11.84 8.15 -11.07
C LYS A 170 -12.69 8.74 -9.95
N THR A 171 -13.93 9.02 -10.25
CA THR A 171 -14.95 9.29 -9.25
C THR A 171 -15.66 7.99 -8.94
N LEU A 172 -15.38 7.42 -7.79
CA LEU A 172 -15.96 6.16 -7.33
C LEU A 172 -17.33 6.42 -6.70
N ALA A 173 -18.40 5.89 -7.31
CA ALA A 173 -19.70 5.79 -6.67
C ALA A 173 -19.67 4.61 -5.67
N THR A 174 -20.02 4.86 -4.41
CA THR A 174 -19.82 3.87 -3.34
C THR A 174 -21.04 3.01 -3.03
N SER A 175 -22.12 3.16 -3.75
CA SER A 175 -23.35 2.35 -3.56
C SER A 175 -23.12 0.85 -3.58
N ARG A 176 -22.13 0.38 -4.33
CA ARG A 176 -21.71 -1.03 -4.36
C ARG A 176 -21.19 -1.54 -3.01
N PHE A 177 -20.77 -0.63 -2.13
CA PHE A 177 -20.13 -0.92 -0.83
C PHE A 177 -21.02 -0.53 0.36
N GLU A 178 -22.31 -0.35 0.14
CA GLU A 178 -23.26 0.17 1.12
C GLU A 178 -23.22 -0.63 2.43
N GLU A 179 -23.07 -1.94 2.36
CA GLU A 179 -23.00 -2.79 3.55
C GLU A 179 -21.85 -2.45 4.49
N ASN A 180 -20.67 -2.08 3.95
CA ASN A 180 -19.49 -1.69 4.72
C ASN A 180 -19.49 -0.21 5.12
N LEU A 181 -20.31 0.61 4.45
CA LEU A 181 -20.44 2.05 4.74
C LEU A 181 -21.60 2.35 5.69
N LYS A 182 -22.47 1.35 5.95
CA LYS A 182 -23.63 1.52 6.82
C LYS A 182 -23.23 1.98 8.23
N GLY A 183 -23.77 3.12 8.62
CA GLY A 183 -23.51 3.72 9.94
C GLY A 183 -22.40 4.78 9.95
N PHE A 184 -21.63 4.89 8.86
CA PHE A 184 -20.63 5.95 8.67
C PHE A 184 -21.22 7.07 7.81
N LYS A 185 -20.88 8.32 8.12
CA LYS A 185 -21.38 9.50 7.39
C LYS A 185 -20.28 10.32 6.76
N ARG A 186 -19.06 10.15 7.23
CA ARG A 186 -17.87 10.90 6.80
C ARG A 186 -16.63 10.05 6.96
N GLY A 187 -15.51 10.52 6.44
CA GLY A 187 -14.22 9.88 6.62
C GLY A 187 -13.10 10.89 6.69
N LYS A 188 -11.91 10.41 7.02
CA LYS A 188 -10.68 11.18 6.99
C LYS A 188 -9.66 10.42 6.15
N ASP A 189 -9.13 11.08 5.13
CA ASP A 189 -8.00 10.54 4.37
C ASP A 189 -6.74 10.55 5.25
N VAL A 190 -6.15 9.40 5.42
CA VAL A 190 -5.03 9.17 6.34
C VAL A 190 -3.77 9.92 5.92
N LEU A 191 -3.50 9.96 4.62
CA LEU A 191 -2.25 10.51 4.10
C LEU A 191 -2.29 12.02 3.93
N SER A 192 -3.41 12.54 3.42
CA SER A 192 -3.59 13.99 3.25
C SER A 192 -4.14 14.69 4.50
N GLY A 193 -4.77 13.95 5.40
CA GLY A 193 -5.48 14.50 6.56
C GLY A 193 -6.83 15.14 6.24
N ASN A 194 -7.23 15.16 4.97
CA ASN A 194 -8.44 15.83 4.50
C ASN A 194 -9.70 15.12 4.99
N GLN A 195 -10.70 15.91 5.38
CA GLN A 195 -12.02 15.39 5.72
C GLN A 195 -12.81 15.08 4.45
N ILE A 196 -13.50 13.95 4.45
CA ILE A 196 -14.42 13.50 3.40
C ILE A 196 -15.81 13.57 4.00
N THR A 197 -16.60 14.57 3.61
CA THR A 197 -17.93 14.83 4.16
C THR A 197 -19.04 14.11 3.42
N ASP A 198 -18.76 13.66 2.19
CA ASP A 198 -19.68 12.86 1.37
C ASP A 198 -19.00 11.55 0.98
N LEU A 199 -19.46 10.45 1.56
CA LEU A 199 -18.96 9.11 1.25
C LEU A 199 -19.63 8.50 0.01
N SER A 200 -20.65 9.14 -0.58
CA SER A 200 -21.36 8.59 -1.75
C SER A 200 -20.53 8.64 -3.03
N LYS A 201 -19.58 9.58 -3.09
CA LYS A 201 -18.68 9.77 -4.23
C LYS A 201 -17.29 10.14 -3.73
N ILE A 202 -16.29 9.39 -4.15
CA ILE A 202 -14.90 9.59 -3.74
C ILE A 202 -14.03 9.75 -4.98
N GLU A 203 -13.33 10.87 -5.07
CA GLU A 203 -12.35 11.11 -6.13
C GLU A 203 -11.03 10.43 -5.78
N VAL A 204 -10.51 9.65 -6.72
CA VAL A 204 -9.26 8.89 -6.55
C VAL A 204 -8.34 9.22 -7.71
N PRO A 205 -7.27 9.97 -7.49
CA PRO A 205 -6.33 10.33 -8.55
C PRO A 205 -5.76 9.11 -9.26
N ALA A 206 -5.25 9.32 -10.48
CA ALA A 206 -4.55 8.27 -11.23
C ALA A 206 -3.36 7.73 -10.42
N LYS A 207 -3.05 6.43 -10.55
CA LYS A 207 -1.92 5.76 -9.88
C LYS A 207 -1.78 6.15 -8.40
N SER A 208 -2.86 6.03 -7.66
CA SER A 208 -2.89 6.42 -6.25
C SER A 208 -3.69 5.47 -5.38
N VAL A 209 -3.54 5.65 -4.07
CA VAL A 209 -4.35 4.97 -3.07
C VAL A 209 -4.96 6.01 -2.14
N LYS A 210 -6.25 5.85 -1.85
CA LYS A 210 -6.92 6.53 -0.74
C LYS A 210 -7.10 5.56 0.41
N ILE A 211 -6.71 5.99 1.59
CA ILE A 211 -6.90 5.24 2.84
C ILE A 211 -7.78 6.11 3.74
N ILE A 212 -8.99 5.68 4.00
CA ILE A 212 -10.02 6.50 4.62
C ILE A 212 -10.46 5.86 5.94
N GLU A 213 -10.19 6.53 7.05
CA GLU A 213 -10.82 6.20 8.33
C GLU A 213 -12.27 6.65 8.28
N LEU A 214 -13.20 5.71 8.42
CA LEU A 214 -14.65 5.97 8.38
C LEU A 214 -15.14 6.43 9.77
N MET A 215 -16.06 7.42 9.79
CA MET A 215 -16.58 8.06 10.99
C MET A 215 -18.08 8.28 10.91
#